data_83ed741f979a9c9f0bc1c532994a68bc
#
_entry.id   83ed741f979a9c9f0bc1c532994a68bc
#
_cell.length_a   1.000
_cell.length_b   1.000
_cell.length_c   1.000
_cell.angle_alpha   90.00
_cell.angle_beta   90.00
_cell.angle_gamma   90.00
#
_symmetry.space_group_name_H-M   'P 1'
#
loop_
_entity.id
_entity.type
_entity.pdbx_description
1 polymer ?
#
loop_
_entity_poly.entity_id
_entity_poly.type
_entity_poly.pdbx_seq_one_letter_code
_entity_poly.pdbx_strand_id
1 'polypeptide(L)'
;ELKKATFEYERSGDTVTVIGVPKHSKDAAEGVNAIVRLTTGLNPLVQHSAIQFIAEVVGEDATGSRLFGEISDEPSGTLSFNVSGLTINQDESEIRIDLRIPVLADKDKLVRELSQIAEKYQLRYEEFDYLAPLYVPLDSELVSTLMAVYKEKTNDDSPAVSSGGATFARTMPNCVAFGALFPGALQTEHQANERTVIDDLYKAMDIYAETIYRLAGK
;
A
#
# COMPACT_ATOMS: atom_id res chain seq x y z
N GLU A 1 17.39 -16.77 -24.73
CA GLU A 1 16.49 -17.01 -23.59
C GLU A 1 15.44 -15.91 -23.47
N LEU A 2 15.80 -14.60 -23.44
CA LEU A 2 14.80 -13.52 -23.42
C LEU A 2 13.78 -13.57 -24.56
N LYS A 3 14.14 -14.14 -25.72
CA LYS A 3 13.20 -14.38 -26.83
C LYS A 3 12.08 -15.40 -26.50
N LYS A 4 12.21 -16.14 -25.40
CA LYS A 4 11.20 -17.06 -24.89
C LYS A 4 10.36 -16.43 -23.77
N ALA A 5 10.65 -15.17 -23.41
CA ALA A 5 9.91 -14.45 -22.38
C ALA A 5 8.45 -14.27 -22.84
N THR A 6 7.54 -14.47 -21.90
CA THR A 6 6.08 -14.33 -22.11
C THR A 6 5.58 -12.90 -21.83
N PHE A 7 6.54 -11.93 -21.69
CA PHE A 7 6.24 -10.55 -21.36
C PHE A 7 6.86 -9.59 -22.38
N GLU A 8 6.33 -8.39 -22.47
CA GLU A 8 6.80 -7.35 -23.37
C GLU A 8 8.14 -6.76 -22.90
N TYR A 9 9.08 -6.61 -23.81
CA TYR A 9 10.36 -5.94 -23.57
C TYR A 9 10.88 -5.26 -24.83
N GLU A 10 11.69 -4.24 -24.65
CA GLU A 10 12.43 -3.55 -25.70
C GLU A 10 13.92 -3.81 -25.54
N ARG A 11 14.65 -3.86 -26.67
CA ARG A 11 16.11 -3.97 -26.65
C ARG A 11 16.74 -2.90 -27.53
N SER A 12 17.68 -2.16 -26.95
CA SER A 12 18.52 -1.18 -27.66
C SER A 12 19.97 -1.42 -27.31
N GLY A 13 20.73 -1.99 -28.25
CA GLY A 13 22.12 -2.40 -28.02
C GLY A 13 22.21 -3.46 -26.91
N ASP A 14 22.91 -3.12 -25.83
CA ASP A 14 23.09 -3.97 -24.65
C ASP A 14 22.04 -3.72 -23.55
N THR A 15 21.14 -2.77 -23.79
CA THR A 15 20.08 -2.43 -22.83
C THR A 15 18.81 -3.21 -23.15
N VAL A 16 18.21 -3.76 -22.12
CA VAL A 16 16.87 -4.38 -22.13
C VAL A 16 15.96 -3.63 -21.18
N THR A 17 14.81 -3.22 -21.69
CA THR A 17 13.76 -2.55 -20.91
C THR A 17 12.53 -3.44 -20.90
N VAL A 18 12.08 -3.85 -19.71
CA VAL A 18 10.85 -4.61 -19.53
C VAL A 18 9.73 -3.63 -19.22
N ILE A 19 8.59 -3.84 -19.89
CA ILE A 19 7.42 -2.98 -19.78
C ILE A 19 6.48 -3.54 -18.72
N GLY A 20 6.08 -2.69 -17.78
CA GLY A 20 5.11 -2.99 -16.73
C GLY A 20 3.85 -2.15 -16.85
N VAL A 21 2.91 -2.38 -15.93
CA VAL A 21 1.72 -1.54 -15.76
C VAL A 21 1.81 -0.91 -14.38
N PRO A 22 2.09 0.41 -14.29
CA PRO A 22 2.28 1.07 -13.00
C PRO A 22 0.96 1.13 -12.24
N LYS A 23 1.04 0.86 -10.92
CA LYS A 23 -0.04 1.02 -9.95
C LYS A 23 0.53 1.53 -8.63
N HIS A 24 -0.31 2.13 -7.83
CA HIS A 24 0.07 2.49 -6.46
C HIS A 24 0.36 1.20 -5.64
N SER A 25 1.31 1.24 -4.70
CA SER A 25 1.72 0.06 -3.91
C SER A 25 0.55 -0.64 -3.21
N LYS A 26 -0.46 0.09 -2.76
CA LYS A 26 -1.68 -0.50 -2.18
C LYS A 26 -2.48 -1.35 -3.16
N ASP A 27 -2.38 -1.06 -4.45
CA ASP A 27 -3.10 -1.69 -5.55
C ASP A 27 -2.15 -2.53 -6.43
N ALA A 28 -1.00 -2.97 -5.87
CA ALA A 28 0.06 -3.66 -6.61
C ALA A 28 -0.45 -4.90 -7.39
N ALA A 29 -1.44 -5.59 -6.87
CA ALA A 29 -2.05 -6.76 -7.50
C ALA A 29 -2.80 -6.44 -8.83
N GLU A 30 -3.17 -5.17 -9.06
CA GLU A 30 -3.80 -4.73 -10.32
C GLU A 30 -2.77 -4.29 -11.37
N GLY A 31 -1.51 -4.23 -10.99
CA GLY A 31 -0.40 -3.80 -11.82
C GLY A 31 0.37 -4.96 -12.44
N VAL A 32 1.43 -4.59 -13.13
CA VAL A 32 2.43 -5.52 -13.65
C VAL A 32 3.80 -5.03 -13.25
N ASN A 33 4.47 -5.74 -12.36
CA ASN A 33 5.77 -5.34 -11.85
C ASN A 33 6.89 -5.71 -12.85
N ALA A 34 7.47 -4.69 -13.49
CA ALA A 34 8.53 -4.87 -14.48
C ALA A 34 9.82 -5.46 -13.87
N ILE A 35 10.11 -5.16 -12.59
CA ILE A 35 11.29 -5.70 -11.89
C ILE A 35 11.14 -7.21 -11.71
N VAL A 36 9.99 -7.66 -11.28
CA VAL A 36 9.69 -9.10 -11.11
C VAL A 36 9.81 -9.83 -12.46
N ARG A 37 9.25 -9.27 -13.52
CA ARG A 37 9.36 -9.87 -14.86
C ARG A 37 10.78 -9.92 -15.36
N LEU A 38 11.55 -8.83 -15.21
CA LEU A 38 12.95 -8.79 -15.59
C LEU A 38 13.75 -9.87 -14.83
N THR A 39 13.62 -9.94 -13.52
CA THR A 39 14.34 -10.91 -12.69
C THR A 39 13.95 -12.34 -13.01
N THR A 40 12.67 -12.63 -13.26
CA THR A 40 12.20 -13.94 -13.72
C THR A 40 12.85 -14.34 -15.05
N GLY A 41 12.96 -13.41 -15.99
CA GLY A 41 13.64 -13.66 -17.27
C GLY A 41 15.17 -13.81 -17.16
N LEU A 42 15.78 -13.18 -16.16
CA LEU A 42 17.23 -13.25 -15.94
C LEU A 42 17.66 -14.44 -15.06
N ASN A 43 16.81 -14.94 -14.21
CA ASN A 43 17.13 -16.00 -13.24
C ASN A 43 17.80 -17.24 -13.84
N PRO A 44 17.38 -17.76 -15.02
CA PRO A 44 18.06 -18.88 -15.67
C PRO A 44 19.45 -18.55 -16.24
N LEU A 45 19.80 -17.27 -16.37
CA LEU A 45 20.98 -16.78 -17.05
C LEU A 45 22.06 -16.25 -16.09
N VAL A 46 21.64 -15.73 -14.95
CA VAL A 46 22.47 -14.99 -14.01
C VAL A 46 22.29 -15.55 -12.60
N GLN A 47 23.36 -16.08 -12.03
CA GLN A 47 23.36 -16.49 -10.63
C GLN A 47 23.64 -15.28 -9.73
N HIS A 48 22.57 -14.70 -9.18
CA HIS A 48 22.67 -13.56 -8.29
C HIS A 48 21.56 -13.61 -7.24
N SER A 49 21.91 -13.50 -5.96
CA SER A 49 21.02 -13.64 -4.82
C SER A 49 19.73 -12.79 -4.91
N ALA A 50 19.86 -11.52 -5.28
CA ALA A 50 18.70 -10.63 -5.39
C ALA A 50 17.78 -11.03 -6.56
N ILE A 51 18.32 -11.49 -7.67
CA ILE A 51 17.53 -11.97 -8.83
C ILE A 51 16.79 -13.24 -8.46
N GLN A 52 17.50 -14.21 -7.85
CA GLN A 52 16.93 -15.48 -7.40
C GLN A 52 15.82 -15.24 -6.37
N PHE A 53 16.08 -14.40 -5.37
CA PHE A 53 15.08 -14.08 -4.35
C PHE A 53 13.78 -13.52 -4.96
N ILE A 54 13.87 -12.51 -5.84
CA ILE A 54 12.67 -11.94 -6.46
C ILE A 54 11.98 -12.98 -7.36
N ALA A 55 12.72 -13.70 -8.19
CA ALA A 55 12.12 -14.63 -9.15
C ALA A 55 11.49 -15.87 -8.49
N GLU A 56 12.17 -16.45 -7.49
CA GLU A 56 11.78 -17.73 -6.90
C GLU A 56 10.86 -17.57 -5.69
N VAL A 57 11.09 -16.55 -4.88
CA VAL A 57 10.34 -16.33 -3.63
C VAL A 57 9.16 -15.40 -3.86
N VAL A 58 9.38 -14.24 -4.45
CA VAL A 58 8.31 -13.26 -4.66
C VAL A 58 7.46 -13.65 -5.88
N GLY A 59 8.07 -13.76 -7.06
CA GLY A 59 7.35 -13.99 -8.32
C GLY A 59 6.34 -12.87 -8.59
N GLU A 60 5.30 -13.16 -9.34
CA GLU A 60 4.20 -12.21 -9.63
C GLU A 60 3.17 -12.11 -8.49
N ASP A 61 3.51 -12.56 -7.29
CA ASP A 61 2.63 -12.51 -6.12
C ASP A 61 2.73 -11.14 -5.43
N ALA A 62 1.78 -10.28 -5.69
CA ALA A 62 1.69 -8.95 -5.09
C ALA A 62 1.00 -8.94 -3.71
N THR A 63 0.66 -10.10 -3.15
CA THR A 63 0.04 -10.24 -1.83
C THR A 63 0.98 -10.83 -0.78
N GLY A 64 2.15 -11.32 -1.21
CA GLY A 64 3.10 -12.01 -0.33
C GLY A 64 2.61 -13.38 0.15
N SER A 65 1.57 -13.94 -0.46
CA SER A 65 1.00 -15.22 -0.05
C SER A 65 1.96 -16.39 -0.21
N ARG A 66 2.90 -16.30 -1.14
CA ARG A 66 3.97 -17.28 -1.33
C ARG A 66 4.98 -17.31 -0.15
N LEU A 67 5.12 -16.20 0.54
CA LEU A 67 6.03 -16.04 1.67
C LEU A 67 5.33 -16.35 2.99
N PHE A 68 4.15 -15.75 3.20
CA PHE A 68 3.49 -15.67 4.50
C PHE A 68 2.20 -16.48 4.58
N GLY A 69 1.73 -17.09 3.46
CA GLY A 69 0.35 -17.52 3.33
C GLY A 69 -0.58 -16.32 3.14
N GLU A 70 -1.88 -16.57 3.15
CA GLU A 70 -2.87 -15.50 3.04
C GLU A 70 -2.92 -14.67 4.33
N ILE A 71 -2.60 -13.38 4.21
CA ILE A 71 -2.67 -12.40 5.30
C ILE A 71 -3.70 -11.34 4.94
N SER A 72 -4.79 -11.33 5.67
CA SER A 72 -5.86 -10.35 5.49
C SER A 72 -6.64 -10.13 6.78
N ASP A 73 -7.30 -8.98 6.90
CA ASP A 73 -8.28 -8.72 7.93
C ASP A 73 -9.50 -7.96 7.37
N GLU A 74 -10.60 -7.97 8.12
CA GLU A 74 -11.83 -7.31 7.72
C GLU A 74 -11.67 -5.78 7.62
N PRO A 75 -10.99 -5.09 8.57
CA PRO A 75 -10.89 -3.63 8.53
C PRO A 75 -10.02 -3.08 7.40
N SER A 76 -8.96 -3.77 7.01
CA SER A 76 -7.96 -3.19 6.09
C SER A 76 -7.64 -4.04 4.85
N GLY A 77 -8.25 -5.22 4.73
CA GLY A 77 -8.12 -6.08 3.57
C GLY A 77 -6.84 -6.90 3.56
N THR A 78 -6.33 -7.20 2.37
CA THR A 78 -5.21 -8.12 2.14
C THR A 78 -3.88 -7.38 2.17
N LEU A 79 -2.83 -8.05 2.66
CA LEU A 79 -1.46 -7.58 2.58
C LEU A 79 -1.09 -7.25 1.14
N SER A 80 -0.41 -6.13 0.94
CA SER A 80 0.21 -5.79 -0.35
C SER A 80 1.73 -5.89 -0.23
N PHE A 81 2.35 -6.58 -1.19
CA PHE A 81 3.78 -6.83 -1.28
C PHE A 81 4.28 -6.32 -2.64
N ASN A 82 4.95 -5.19 -2.65
CA ASN A 82 5.45 -4.60 -3.90
C ASN A 82 6.97 -4.49 -3.91
N VAL A 83 7.62 -5.13 -4.87
CA VAL A 83 9.04 -4.88 -5.18
C VAL A 83 9.13 -3.52 -5.86
N SER A 84 9.49 -2.49 -5.10
CA SER A 84 9.50 -1.09 -5.54
C SER A 84 10.83 -0.65 -6.15
N GLY A 85 11.90 -1.43 -5.96
CA GLY A 85 13.22 -1.12 -6.52
C GLY A 85 14.15 -2.30 -6.51
N LEU A 86 15.09 -2.31 -7.46
CA LEU A 86 16.22 -3.24 -7.53
C LEU A 86 17.43 -2.48 -8.07
N THR A 87 18.50 -2.47 -7.30
CA THR A 87 19.81 -1.99 -7.74
C THR A 87 20.81 -3.12 -7.63
N ILE A 88 21.55 -3.38 -8.69
CA ILE A 88 22.66 -4.33 -8.72
C ILE A 88 23.82 -3.63 -9.43
N ASN A 89 24.95 -3.50 -8.78
CA ASN A 89 26.20 -3.01 -9.33
C ASN A 89 27.37 -3.88 -8.85
N GLN A 90 28.61 -3.43 -9.08
CA GLN A 90 29.81 -4.22 -8.72
C GLN A 90 30.02 -4.34 -7.20
N ASP A 91 29.56 -3.38 -6.43
CA ASP A 91 29.88 -3.26 -5.01
C ASP A 91 28.72 -3.69 -4.10
N GLU A 92 27.46 -3.50 -4.58
CA GLU A 92 26.26 -3.73 -3.78
C GLU A 92 25.07 -4.21 -4.60
N SER A 93 24.13 -4.82 -3.90
CA SER A 93 22.79 -5.07 -4.41
C SER A 93 21.75 -4.73 -3.38
N GLU A 94 20.69 -4.04 -3.78
CA GLU A 94 19.59 -3.62 -2.92
C GLU A 94 18.27 -3.99 -3.59
N ILE A 95 17.38 -4.63 -2.79
CA ILE A 95 15.98 -4.84 -3.15
C ILE A 95 15.15 -3.94 -2.22
N ARG A 96 14.33 -3.07 -2.78
CA ARG A 96 13.37 -2.27 -2.03
C ARG A 96 11.98 -2.89 -2.14
N ILE A 97 11.36 -3.09 -0.99
CA ILE A 97 10.03 -3.69 -0.89
C ILE A 97 9.13 -2.75 -0.09
N ASP A 98 7.98 -2.41 -0.63
CA ASP A 98 6.91 -1.69 0.06
C ASP A 98 5.85 -2.70 0.50
N LEU A 99 5.67 -2.82 1.81
CA LEU A 99 4.68 -3.69 2.45
C LEU A 99 3.54 -2.85 3.01
N ARG A 100 2.31 -3.18 2.63
CA ARG A 100 1.10 -2.65 3.27
C ARG A 100 0.50 -3.78 4.11
N ILE A 101 0.76 -3.69 5.41
CA ILE A 101 0.44 -4.75 6.37
C ILE A 101 -0.96 -4.48 6.94
N PRO A 102 -1.88 -5.47 6.92
CA PRO A 102 -3.17 -5.36 7.57
C PRO A 102 -3.08 -4.99 9.04
N VAL A 103 -4.02 -4.18 9.54
CA VAL A 103 -3.93 -3.54 10.86
C VAL A 103 -3.93 -4.53 12.03
N LEU A 104 -4.51 -5.72 11.85
CA LEU A 104 -4.55 -6.78 12.86
C LEU A 104 -3.45 -7.84 12.66
N ALA A 105 -2.63 -7.74 11.63
CA ALA A 105 -1.57 -8.69 11.38
C ALA A 105 -0.35 -8.48 12.31
N ASP A 106 0.29 -9.58 12.69
CA ASP A 106 1.53 -9.56 13.49
C ASP A 106 2.73 -9.18 12.60
N LYS A 107 3.05 -7.88 12.57
CA LYS A 107 4.21 -7.34 11.83
C LYS A 107 5.51 -8.06 12.21
N ASP A 108 5.74 -8.29 13.50
CA ASP A 108 7.01 -8.86 13.95
C ASP A 108 7.18 -10.30 13.49
N LYS A 109 6.09 -11.04 13.37
CA LYS A 109 6.09 -12.37 12.75
C LYS A 109 6.46 -12.26 11.26
N LEU A 110 5.84 -11.38 10.51
CA LEU A 110 6.14 -11.18 9.08
C LEU A 110 7.60 -10.78 8.85
N VAL A 111 8.13 -9.87 9.66
CA VAL A 111 9.53 -9.42 9.59
C VAL A 111 10.48 -10.60 9.89
N ARG A 112 10.19 -11.41 10.90
CA ARG A 112 11.01 -12.58 11.20
C ARG A 112 11.01 -13.60 10.05
N GLU A 113 9.86 -13.88 9.47
CA GLU A 113 9.74 -14.81 8.35
C GLU A 113 10.47 -14.30 7.11
N LEU A 114 10.29 -13.01 6.76
CA LEU A 114 11.00 -12.39 5.65
C LEU A 114 12.50 -12.41 5.84
N SER A 115 12.98 -12.08 7.05
CA SER A 115 14.41 -12.09 7.38
C SER A 115 15.01 -13.49 7.23
N GLN A 116 14.33 -14.53 7.76
CA GLN A 116 14.78 -15.91 7.66
C GLN A 116 14.86 -16.41 6.20
N ILE A 117 13.91 -15.97 5.37
CA ILE A 117 13.93 -16.34 3.95
C ILE A 117 15.02 -15.58 3.21
N ALA A 118 15.18 -14.27 3.48
CA ALA A 118 16.24 -13.45 2.89
C ALA A 118 17.64 -14.01 3.18
N GLU A 119 17.90 -14.47 4.41
CA GLU A 119 19.17 -15.09 4.82
C GLU A 119 19.52 -16.33 3.99
N LYS A 120 18.54 -17.14 3.58
CA LYS A 120 18.77 -18.31 2.70
C LYS A 120 19.33 -17.92 1.33
N TYR A 121 19.04 -16.71 0.90
CA TYR A 121 19.54 -16.10 -0.34
C TYR A 121 20.75 -15.19 -0.09
N GLN A 122 21.36 -15.24 1.09
CA GLN A 122 22.50 -14.39 1.49
C GLN A 122 22.16 -12.89 1.42
N LEU A 123 20.91 -12.54 1.67
CA LEU A 123 20.42 -11.18 1.77
C LEU A 123 20.18 -10.81 3.23
N ARG A 124 20.40 -9.54 3.56
CA ARG A 124 20.12 -8.99 4.88
C ARG A 124 18.86 -8.14 4.83
N TYR A 125 17.93 -8.39 5.73
CA TYR A 125 16.78 -7.52 5.93
C TYR A 125 17.19 -6.26 6.69
N GLU A 126 16.69 -5.11 6.26
CA GLU A 126 16.81 -3.83 6.93
C GLU A 126 15.48 -3.07 6.82
N GLU A 127 14.91 -2.69 7.97
CA GLU A 127 13.75 -1.81 8.00
C GLU A 127 14.23 -0.35 7.99
N PHE A 128 13.90 0.39 6.94
CA PHE A 128 14.35 1.78 6.81
C PHE A 128 13.21 2.79 7.00
N ASP A 129 11.96 2.37 6.88
CA ASP A 129 10.80 3.22 7.09
C ASP A 129 9.61 2.37 7.57
N TYR A 130 9.10 2.69 8.74
CA TYR A 130 7.92 2.03 9.28
C TYR A 130 6.94 3.06 9.83
N LEU A 131 5.74 3.04 9.26
CA LEU A 131 4.63 3.83 9.72
C LEU A 131 3.52 2.90 10.23
N ALA A 132 3.36 2.84 11.55
CA ALA A 132 2.36 1.99 12.17
C ALA A 132 0.94 2.28 11.61
N PRO A 133 0.12 1.25 11.38
CA PRO A 133 -1.26 1.46 10.98
C PRO A 133 -2.04 2.17 12.10
N LEU A 134 -3.01 2.95 11.71
CA LEU A 134 -3.98 3.55 12.62
C LEU A 134 -5.32 2.83 12.42
N TYR A 135 -5.83 2.27 13.51
CA TYR A 135 -7.15 1.65 13.53
C TYR A 135 -7.93 2.08 14.77
N VAL A 136 -9.13 2.58 14.55
CA VAL A 136 -10.09 2.92 15.60
C VAL A 136 -11.34 2.10 15.34
N PRO A 137 -11.82 1.28 16.30
CA PRO A 137 -12.99 0.43 16.13
C PRO A 137 -14.24 1.23 15.70
N LEU A 138 -15.04 0.64 14.82
CA LEU A 138 -16.27 1.29 14.30
C LEU A 138 -17.31 1.56 15.40
N ASP A 139 -17.33 0.75 16.45
CA ASP A 139 -18.21 0.89 17.62
C ASP A 139 -17.68 1.84 18.70
N SER A 140 -16.49 2.43 18.48
CA SER A 140 -15.96 3.45 19.36
C SER A 140 -16.86 4.68 19.39
N GLU A 141 -16.89 5.41 20.52
CA GLU A 141 -17.66 6.65 20.64
C GLU A 141 -17.28 7.67 19.57
N LEU A 142 -15.99 7.77 19.23
CA LEU A 142 -15.50 8.65 18.19
C LEU A 142 -16.13 8.30 16.83
N VAL A 143 -15.91 7.08 16.34
CA VAL A 143 -16.35 6.69 15.01
C VAL A 143 -17.87 6.66 14.89
N SER A 144 -18.56 6.10 15.89
CA SER A 144 -20.03 6.05 15.91
C SER A 144 -20.66 7.45 15.88
N THR A 145 -20.09 8.41 16.62
CA THR A 145 -20.56 9.81 16.59
C THR A 145 -20.32 10.47 15.22
N LEU A 146 -19.12 10.29 14.64
CA LEU A 146 -18.79 10.81 13.31
C LEU A 146 -19.75 10.28 12.24
N MET A 147 -20.00 8.97 12.24
CA MET A 147 -20.90 8.34 11.28
C MET A 147 -22.37 8.78 11.47
N ALA A 148 -22.83 8.94 12.71
CA ALA A 148 -24.18 9.43 12.99
C ALA A 148 -24.38 10.86 12.45
N VAL A 149 -23.42 11.76 12.70
CA VAL A 149 -23.48 13.15 12.20
C VAL A 149 -23.43 13.17 10.69
N TYR A 150 -22.54 12.39 10.09
CA TYR A 150 -22.41 12.31 8.62
C TYR A 150 -23.74 11.88 7.99
N LYS A 151 -24.33 10.78 8.47
CA LYS A 151 -25.62 10.28 7.98
C LYS A 151 -26.75 11.31 8.13
N GLU A 152 -26.84 11.97 9.29
CA GLU A 152 -27.85 12.99 9.54
C GLU A 152 -27.74 14.21 8.61
N LYS A 153 -26.50 14.66 8.32
CA LYS A 153 -26.25 15.85 7.52
C LYS A 153 -26.27 15.61 6.02
N THR A 154 -25.91 14.40 5.58
CA THR A 154 -25.79 14.07 4.15
C THR A 154 -26.91 13.18 3.62
N ASN A 155 -27.64 12.52 4.52
CA ASN A 155 -28.60 11.46 4.18
C ASN A 155 -27.94 10.26 3.44
N ASP A 156 -26.62 10.08 3.64
CA ASP A 156 -25.79 8.99 3.11
C ASP A 156 -25.46 8.00 4.21
N ASP A 157 -25.75 6.73 4.00
CA ASP A 157 -25.56 5.63 4.94
C ASP A 157 -24.36 4.74 4.58
N SER A 158 -23.45 5.26 3.78
CA SER A 158 -22.22 4.57 3.42
C SER A 158 -21.39 4.25 4.66
N PRO A 159 -20.78 3.06 4.74
CA PRO A 159 -19.94 2.69 5.87
C PRO A 159 -18.62 3.49 5.89
N ALA A 160 -18.01 3.55 7.07
CA ALA A 160 -16.63 4.02 7.17
C ALA A 160 -15.70 3.11 6.35
N VAL A 161 -14.67 3.69 5.76
CA VAL A 161 -13.76 2.99 4.87
C VAL A 161 -12.33 3.01 5.40
N SER A 162 -11.57 1.98 5.09
CA SER A 162 -10.12 1.95 5.29
C SER A 162 -9.42 2.65 4.12
N SER A 163 -8.35 3.39 4.42
CA SER A 163 -7.52 4.03 3.41
C SER A 163 -6.09 3.54 3.49
N GLY A 164 -5.50 3.15 2.36
CA GLY A 164 -4.09 2.81 2.25
C GLY A 164 -3.14 4.02 2.32
N GLY A 165 -3.67 5.24 2.32
CA GLY A 165 -2.91 6.49 2.45
C GLY A 165 -2.54 6.83 3.90
N ALA A 166 -1.46 7.58 4.08
CA ALA A 166 -1.08 8.15 5.37
C ALA A 166 -1.74 9.52 5.55
N THR A 167 -2.22 9.79 6.78
CA THR A 167 -2.78 11.08 7.17
C THR A 167 -2.20 11.55 8.51
N PHE A 168 -2.39 12.82 8.85
CA PHE A 168 -2.01 13.36 10.16
C PHE A 168 -2.73 12.67 11.34
N ALA A 169 -3.83 11.96 11.11
CA ALA A 169 -4.48 11.18 12.15
C ALA A 169 -3.55 10.17 12.85
N ARG A 170 -2.50 9.70 12.15
CA ARG A 170 -1.48 8.78 12.72
C ARG A 170 -0.61 9.39 13.81
N THR A 171 -0.61 10.71 13.97
CA THR A 171 0.20 11.38 15.00
C THR A 171 -0.41 11.35 16.39
N MET A 172 -1.66 10.91 16.50
CA MET A 172 -2.40 10.86 17.75
C MET A 172 -3.10 9.52 17.94
N PRO A 173 -3.11 8.96 19.16
CA PRO A 173 -3.94 7.81 19.47
C PRO A 173 -5.43 8.19 19.37
N ASN A 174 -6.27 7.22 19.06
CA ASN A 174 -7.72 7.41 18.96
C ASN A 174 -8.12 8.59 18.05
N CYS A 175 -7.52 8.63 16.86
CA CYS A 175 -7.77 9.65 15.85
C CYS A 175 -8.11 8.97 14.52
N VAL A 176 -8.96 9.56 13.72
CA VAL A 176 -9.31 9.08 12.38
C VAL A 176 -9.25 10.22 11.38
N ALA A 177 -9.02 9.88 10.12
CA ALA A 177 -9.25 10.83 9.04
C ALA A 177 -10.77 10.94 8.80
N PHE A 178 -11.28 12.15 8.84
CA PHE A 178 -12.66 12.45 8.55
C PHE A 178 -12.68 13.54 7.49
N GLY A 179 -12.66 13.09 6.25
CA GLY A 179 -12.36 13.95 5.11
C GLY A 179 -13.55 14.73 4.58
N ALA A 180 -13.22 15.73 3.75
CA ALA A 180 -14.18 16.61 3.09
C ALA A 180 -14.51 16.17 1.65
N LEU A 181 -14.07 15.00 1.22
CA LEU A 181 -14.36 14.45 -0.10
C LEU A 181 -15.68 13.67 -0.04
N PHE A 182 -16.70 14.16 -0.71
CA PHE A 182 -18.02 13.53 -0.76
C PHE A 182 -18.14 12.55 -1.94
N PRO A 183 -19.07 11.58 -1.88
CA PRO A 183 -19.33 10.67 -2.99
C PRO A 183 -19.60 11.43 -4.31
N GLY A 184 -18.89 11.02 -5.36
CA GLY A 184 -19.01 11.66 -6.68
C GLY A 184 -18.17 12.94 -6.86
N ALA A 185 -17.45 13.39 -5.84
CA ALA A 185 -16.51 14.51 -5.98
C ALA A 185 -15.31 14.11 -6.86
N LEU A 186 -14.74 15.10 -7.53
CA LEU A 186 -13.53 14.90 -8.35
C LEU A 186 -12.34 14.61 -7.43
N GLN A 187 -11.69 13.48 -7.65
CA GLN A 187 -10.43 13.13 -7.00
C GLN A 187 -9.28 13.82 -7.75
N THR A 188 -8.78 14.90 -7.20
CA THR A 188 -7.71 15.72 -7.82
C THR A 188 -6.47 15.81 -6.93
N GLU A 189 -6.41 15.03 -5.85
CA GLU A 189 -5.32 15.00 -4.90
C GLU A 189 -4.00 14.63 -5.60
N HIS A 190 -2.96 15.36 -5.27
CA HIS A 190 -1.61 15.17 -5.84
C HIS A 190 -1.52 15.42 -7.36
N GLN A 191 -2.51 16.09 -7.96
CA GLN A 191 -2.53 16.41 -9.39
C GLN A 191 -2.34 17.91 -9.62
N ALA A 192 -1.89 18.25 -10.84
CA ALA A 192 -1.88 19.65 -11.24
C ALA A 192 -3.31 20.22 -11.23
N ASN A 193 -3.47 21.42 -10.69
CA ASN A 193 -4.77 22.09 -10.49
C ASN A 193 -5.69 21.36 -9.51
N GLU A 194 -5.13 20.79 -8.46
CA GLU A 194 -5.90 20.25 -7.33
C GLU A 194 -6.93 21.31 -6.86
N ARG A 195 -8.17 20.87 -6.66
CA ARG A 195 -9.28 21.77 -6.33
C ARG A 195 -10.37 21.09 -5.54
N THR A 196 -11.09 21.89 -4.79
CA THR A 196 -12.27 21.49 -4.01
C THR A 196 -13.48 22.31 -4.44
N VAL A 197 -14.66 21.72 -4.38
CA VAL A 197 -15.94 22.41 -4.61
C VAL A 197 -16.28 23.21 -3.35
N ILE A 198 -16.58 24.50 -3.50
CA ILE A 198 -16.86 25.41 -2.37
C ILE A 198 -18.08 24.96 -1.57
N ASP A 199 -19.13 24.48 -2.23
CA ASP A 199 -20.33 23.99 -1.55
C ASP A 199 -20.03 22.75 -0.70
N ASP A 200 -19.13 21.87 -1.13
CA ASP A 200 -18.68 20.72 -0.35
C ASP A 200 -17.85 21.15 0.85
N LEU A 201 -17.08 22.23 0.73
CA LEU A 201 -16.37 22.81 1.87
C LEU A 201 -17.36 23.31 2.95
N TYR A 202 -18.43 24.00 2.56
CA TYR A 202 -19.44 24.45 3.51
C TYR A 202 -20.19 23.29 4.17
N LYS A 203 -20.51 22.23 3.42
CA LYS A 203 -21.09 21.01 3.98
C LYS A 203 -20.16 20.36 5.01
N ALA A 204 -18.87 20.25 4.68
CA ALA A 204 -17.87 19.70 5.58
C ALA A 204 -17.76 20.53 6.88
N MET A 205 -17.76 21.87 6.77
CA MET A 205 -17.75 22.76 7.93
C MET A 205 -18.96 22.53 8.86
N ASP A 206 -20.17 22.33 8.32
CA ASP A 206 -21.38 22.07 9.11
C ASP A 206 -21.29 20.71 9.82
N ILE A 207 -20.77 19.67 9.13
CA ILE A 207 -20.52 18.35 9.70
C ILE A 207 -19.48 18.44 10.83
N TYR A 208 -18.38 19.14 10.61
CA TYR A 208 -17.33 19.28 11.63
C TYR A 208 -17.81 20.06 12.86
N ALA A 209 -18.56 21.13 12.67
CA ALA A 209 -19.12 21.92 13.77
C ALA A 209 -20.02 21.06 14.67
N GLU A 210 -20.96 20.32 14.07
CA GLU A 210 -21.85 19.41 14.80
C GLU A 210 -21.08 18.29 15.50
N THR A 211 -20.11 17.71 14.83
CA THR A 211 -19.27 16.64 15.40
C THR A 211 -18.48 17.13 16.62
N ILE A 212 -17.84 18.30 16.50
CA ILE A 212 -17.09 18.91 17.62
C ILE A 212 -18.03 19.17 18.79
N TYR A 213 -19.23 19.71 18.52
CA TYR A 213 -20.21 19.96 19.55
C TYR A 213 -20.62 18.69 20.31
N ARG A 214 -20.88 17.59 19.60
CA ARG A 214 -21.27 16.31 20.22
C ARG A 214 -20.15 15.63 20.99
N LEU A 215 -18.91 15.74 20.52
CA LEU A 215 -17.76 15.09 21.17
C LEU A 215 -17.18 15.92 22.30
N ALA A 216 -17.15 17.25 22.19
CA ALA A 216 -16.52 18.15 23.17
C ALA A 216 -17.54 18.82 24.10
N GLY A 217 -18.81 18.78 23.81
CA GLY A 217 -19.88 19.45 24.59
C GLY A 217 -20.44 18.64 25.77
N LYS A 218 -19.71 17.63 26.26
CA LYS A 218 -20.07 16.81 27.41
C LYS A 218 -19.44 17.32 28.68
#